data_e59f7b6316d50305314b45ca187e7d07
#
_entry.id   e59f7b6316d50305314b45ca187e7d07
#
_cell.length_a   1.000
_cell.length_b   1.000
_cell.length_c   1.000
_cell.angle_alpha   90.00
_cell.angle_beta   90.00
_cell.angle_gamma   90.00
#
_symmetry.space_group_name_H-M   'P 1'
#
loop_
_entity.id
_entity.type
_entity.pdbx_description
1 polymer ?
#
loop_
_entity_poly.entity_id
_entity_poly.type
_entity_poly.pdbx_seq_one_letter_code
_entity_poly.pdbx_strand_id
1 'polypeptide(L)'
;MKIDQLILLPKFAIAKIEHVNASITVFASVKSSRCRCPDCESFSSTVHGFYYRKVCDLPAFQNSTVIILKTRKFKCQNPQCIRKVFSEQTPTTVRRYARRTNRVSTLLDSWSIELTGKLGSIISKQQLISVSISTITRIAHSQPLPVIKQPRVLGVDDWAFRKRVNYGTILVDMETSRPIALLPSRESADLKKWLAKYPEVEIFTRDRSGAYSSAINEACPGSIQIADRFHLFMNLSDALDTYFKSISQDIKKLIKDKKDEITKLPVHTDSGTEKHDPEVQTSPGTADIVYIPADQRLDTFNKVKELQAKGIPLRKISKTLGISRNTVRSYYTQESLSPRIHPRCTNFDVFTNYILTRVNTKGFKVKEIIDEIVEMGFDGGRTQAYQNINRMRLDGKIEASSFTEIQKQQIAFTKPLNSSKLAKYIDCNLAEIVDPDEQHYMQTLLDNMLEIQIVRRLVRLFKSMLRRSNGNIRRWIDFIMRSKHKLAGLKNFANGLLRDIQAVENAICMPWSNGAVEGHVNRVKNKKRQMYGRASFGLLQRKVILSKTG
;
A
#
# COMPACT_ATOMS: atom_id res chain seq x y z
N MET A 1 29.10 19.01 -41.37
CA MET A 1 27.67 18.86 -40.99
C MET A 1 27.09 20.27 -40.84
N LYS A 2 25.99 20.62 -41.53
CA LYS A 2 25.38 21.95 -41.43
C LYS A 2 24.74 22.13 -40.04
N ILE A 3 24.90 23.28 -39.44
CA ILE A 3 24.37 23.59 -38.08
C ILE A 3 22.86 23.36 -37.99
N ASP A 4 22.11 23.56 -39.08
CA ASP A 4 20.68 23.29 -39.18
C ASP A 4 20.29 21.82 -38.90
N GLN A 5 21.19 20.88 -39.19
CA GLN A 5 20.99 19.44 -38.95
C GLN A 5 21.22 19.06 -37.48
N LEU A 6 22.15 19.74 -36.81
CA LEU A 6 22.43 19.57 -35.38
C LEU A 6 21.27 20.02 -34.49
N ILE A 7 20.56 21.09 -34.89
CA ILE A 7 19.45 21.66 -34.09
C ILE A 7 18.10 21.03 -34.45
N LEU A 8 18.07 20.10 -35.45
CA LEU A 8 16.85 19.42 -35.90
C LEU A 8 15.70 20.39 -36.29
N LEU A 9 16.04 21.49 -36.95
CA LEU A 9 15.07 22.47 -37.44
C LEU A 9 15.13 22.59 -38.98
N PRO A 10 14.81 21.51 -39.75
CA PRO A 10 15.08 21.42 -41.20
C PRO A 10 14.34 22.48 -42.01
N LYS A 11 13.21 23.01 -41.54
CA LYS A 11 12.40 24.02 -42.20
C LYS A 11 12.84 25.47 -41.93
N PHE A 12 13.89 25.65 -41.09
CA PHE A 12 14.35 26.96 -40.68
C PHE A 12 15.75 27.26 -41.21
N ALA A 13 15.99 28.51 -41.58
CA ALA A 13 17.29 29.06 -41.79
C ALA A 13 17.76 29.68 -40.46
N ILE A 14 18.95 29.27 -40.02
CA ILE A 14 19.58 29.81 -38.83
C ILE A 14 20.48 30.98 -39.25
N ALA A 15 20.17 32.15 -38.76
CA ALA A 15 20.94 33.37 -39.05
C ALA A 15 22.12 33.51 -38.10
N LYS A 16 21.96 33.22 -36.81
CA LYS A 16 22.95 33.39 -35.77
C LYS A 16 22.69 32.46 -34.59
N ILE A 17 23.74 32.05 -33.90
CA ILE A 17 23.67 31.36 -32.61
C ILE A 17 24.53 32.14 -31.63
N GLU A 18 23.99 32.47 -30.50
CA GLU A 18 24.69 33.13 -29.39
C GLU A 18 24.69 32.20 -28.16
N HIS A 19 25.81 32.15 -27.47
CA HIS A 19 25.93 31.44 -26.20
C HIS A 19 26.38 32.45 -25.13
N VAL A 20 25.46 32.71 -24.18
CA VAL A 20 25.71 33.68 -23.09
C VAL A 20 25.11 33.07 -21.79
N ASN A 21 25.89 33.06 -20.71
CA ASN A 21 25.44 32.69 -19.38
C ASN A 21 24.61 31.41 -19.32
N ALA A 22 25.14 30.27 -19.80
CA ALA A 22 24.48 28.97 -19.85
C ALA A 22 23.12 28.97 -20.63
N SER A 23 23.00 29.88 -21.60
CA SER A 23 21.85 29.97 -22.50
C SER A 23 22.27 30.04 -23.95
N ILE A 24 21.73 29.19 -24.79
CA ILE A 24 21.90 29.18 -26.24
C ILE A 24 20.71 29.91 -26.84
N THR A 25 20.96 30.99 -27.56
CA THR A 25 19.94 31.74 -28.31
C THR A 25 20.14 31.51 -29.80
N VAL A 26 19.13 30.93 -30.46
CA VAL A 26 19.12 30.63 -31.88
C VAL A 26 18.23 31.62 -32.61
N PHE A 27 18.79 32.42 -33.50
CA PHE A 27 18.03 33.32 -34.38
C PHE A 27 17.66 32.57 -35.66
N ALA A 28 16.37 32.36 -35.90
CA ALA A 28 15.90 31.56 -37.00
C ALA A 28 14.73 32.24 -37.76
N SER A 29 14.60 31.86 -39.04
CA SER A 29 13.48 32.22 -39.90
C SER A 29 13.05 31.03 -40.75
N VAL A 30 11.82 31.03 -41.26
CA VAL A 30 11.34 29.95 -42.14
C VAL A 30 12.01 30.05 -43.49
N LYS A 31 12.51 28.92 -44.04
CA LYS A 31 13.20 28.86 -45.34
C LYS A 31 12.28 29.16 -46.54
N SER A 32 10.99 28.78 -46.45
CA SER A 32 10.03 28.98 -47.56
C SER A 32 9.82 30.46 -47.85
N SER A 33 9.85 30.85 -49.11
CA SER A 33 9.59 32.23 -49.57
C SER A 33 8.10 32.58 -49.58
N ARG A 34 7.22 31.60 -49.56
CA ARG A 34 5.73 31.77 -49.68
C ARG A 34 5.01 31.05 -48.54
N CYS A 35 3.83 31.58 -48.21
CA CYS A 35 2.96 31.02 -47.18
C CYS A 35 1.50 30.97 -47.64
N ARG A 36 0.74 29.97 -47.18
CA ARG A 36 -0.71 29.88 -47.47
C ARG A 36 -1.50 30.76 -46.53
N CYS A 37 -2.52 31.45 -47.06
CA CYS A 37 -3.51 32.15 -46.26
C CYS A 37 -4.33 31.10 -45.48
N PRO A 38 -4.52 31.26 -44.14
CA PRO A 38 -5.26 30.30 -43.37
C PRO A 38 -6.75 30.23 -43.62
N ASP A 39 -7.32 31.23 -44.32
CA ASP A 39 -8.77 31.29 -44.57
C ASP A 39 -9.13 30.86 -46.02
N CYS A 40 -8.35 31.26 -47.01
CA CYS A 40 -8.66 30.95 -48.43
C CYS A 40 -7.61 30.01 -49.10
N GLU A 41 -6.61 29.58 -48.33
CA GLU A 41 -5.51 28.69 -48.78
C GLU A 41 -4.65 29.21 -49.96
N SER A 42 -4.94 30.38 -50.50
CA SER A 42 -4.14 30.97 -51.57
C SER A 42 -2.70 31.24 -51.07
N PHE A 43 -1.73 30.95 -51.94
CA PHE A 43 -0.32 31.26 -51.64
C PHE A 43 -0.06 32.75 -51.76
N SER A 44 0.78 33.28 -50.86
CA SER A 44 1.32 34.63 -50.95
C SER A 44 2.83 34.60 -50.73
N SER A 45 3.53 35.41 -51.50
CA SER A 45 4.96 35.73 -51.35
C SER A 45 5.18 37.18 -50.91
N THR A 46 4.10 38.02 -50.93
CA THR A 46 4.18 39.45 -50.62
C THR A 46 4.26 39.67 -49.12
N VAL A 47 5.43 40.00 -48.59
CA VAL A 47 5.67 40.26 -47.19
C VAL A 47 5.12 41.64 -46.84
N HIS A 48 4.27 41.71 -45.83
CA HIS A 48 3.73 42.98 -45.26
C HIS A 48 4.63 43.50 -44.13
N GLY A 49 5.28 42.61 -43.37
CA GLY A 49 6.13 42.95 -42.24
C GLY A 49 6.58 41.73 -41.49
N PHE A 50 7.22 41.91 -40.35
CA PHE A 50 7.66 40.82 -39.52
C PHE A 50 7.61 41.18 -38.03
N TYR A 51 7.66 40.18 -37.17
CA TYR A 51 7.82 40.31 -35.71
C TYR A 51 8.65 39.12 -35.18
N TYR A 52 9.17 39.29 -33.97
CA TYR A 52 9.98 38.25 -33.33
C TYR A 52 9.18 37.50 -32.25
N ARG A 53 9.31 36.22 -32.23
CA ARG A 53 8.74 35.34 -31.19
C ARG A 53 9.87 34.69 -30.41
N LYS A 54 9.83 34.81 -29.07
CA LYS A 54 10.71 34.07 -28.17
C LYS A 54 10.06 32.72 -27.86
N VAL A 55 10.73 31.62 -28.22
CA VAL A 55 10.22 30.25 -28.10
C VAL A 55 11.25 29.43 -27.34
N CYS A 56 10.85 28.82 -26.23
CA CYS A 56 11.70 27.87 -25.50
C CYS A 56 11.79 26.56 -26.24
N ASP A 57 13.01 25.98 -26.28
CA ASP A 57 13.27 24.68 -26.86
C ASP A 57 13.90 23.72 -25.84
N LEU A 58 14.12 22.47 -26.24
CA LEU A 58 14.86 21.51 -25.41
C LEU A 58 16.27 22.03 -25.16
N PRO A 59 16.80 21.85 -23.95
CA PRO A 59 18.17 22.24 -23.62
C PRO A 59 19.16 21.47 -24.48
N ALA A 60 20.27 22.11 -24.79
CA ALA A 60 21.37 21.53 -25.56
C ALA A 60 22.69 21.76 -24.80
N PHE A 61 23.56 20.74 -24.76
CA PHE A 61 24.88 20.82 -24.12
C PHE A 61 24.82 21.44 -22.70
N GLN A 62 23.84 21.01 -21.87
CA GLN A 62 23.60 21.55 -20.52
C GLN A 62 23.28 23.06 -20.46
N ASN A 63 22.83 23.64 -21.57
CA ASN A 63 22.40 25.03 -21.63
C ASN A 63 20.91 25.11 -21.96
N SER A 64 20.22 26.11 -21.40
CA SER A 64 18.86 26.43 -21.82
C SER A 64 18.86 26.89 -23.28
N THR A 65 17.85 26.51 -24.06
CA THR A 65 17.76 26.87 -25.49
C THR A 65 16.52 27.72 -25.74
N VAL A 66 16.76 28.86 -26.36
CA VAL A 66 15.73 29.81 -26.78
C VAL A 66 15.84 30.09 -28.26
N ILE A 67 14.74 30.00 -28.98
CA ILE A 67 14.67 30.35 -30.40
C ILE A 67 14.01 31.73 -30.51
N ILE A 68 14.73 32.69 -31.12
CA ILE A 68 14.20 33.97 -31.56
C ILE A 68 13.73 33.77 -33.02
N LEU A 69 12.45 33.50 -33.17
CA LEU A 69 11.84 33.19 -34.47
C LEU A 69 11.37 34.48 -35.14
N LYS A 70 12.02 34.88 -36.24
CA LYS A 70 11.55 35.96 -37.11
C LYS A 70 10.34 35.43 -37.92
N THR A 71 9.16 35.92 -37.59
CA THR A 71 7.89 35.50 -38.18
C THR A 71 7.40 36.59 -39.11
N ARG A 72 7.17 36.23 -40.37
CA ARG A 72 6.70 37.20 -41.38
C ARG A 72 5.18 37.31 -41.37
N LYS A 73 4.68 38.51 -41.72
CA LYS A 73 3.29 38.76 -42.04
C LYS A 73 3.20 38.88 -43.57
N PHE A 74 2.24 38.20 -44.17
CA PHE A 74 1.98 38.23 -45.60
C PHE A 74 0.65 38.92 -45.93
N LYS A 75 0.57 39.61 -47.08
CA LYS A 75 -0.69 40.12 -47.65
C LYS A 75 -1.38 39.00 -48.39
N CYS A 76 -2.70 38.77 -48.13
CA CYS A 76 -3.46 37.84 -48.95
C CYS A 76 -3.64 38.42 -50.34
N GLN A 77 -3.34 37.60 -51.37
CA GLN A 77 -3.46 38.02 -52.78
C GLN A 77 -4.86 37.75 -53.37
N ASN A 78 -5.72 37.00 -52.65
CA ASN A 78 -7.08 36.78 -53.10
C ASN A 78 -7.94 38.00 -52.74
N PRO A 79 -8.46 38.77 -53.72
CA PRO A 79 -9.28 39.98 -53.48
C PRO A 79 -10.57 39.69 -52.73
N GLN A 80 -11.13 38.49 -52.88
CA GLN A 80 -12.36 38.04 -52.24
C GLN A 80 -12.17 37.56 -50.81
N CYS A 81 -10.90 37.38 -50.35
CA CYS A 81 -10.64 36.93 -49.03
C CYS A 81 -10.85 38.06 -47.99
N ILE A 82 -11.58 37.74 -46.92
CA ILE A 82 -11.81 38.69 -45.82
C ILE A 82 -10.49 39.02 -45.12
N ARG A 83 -9.59 38.09 -45.07
CA ARG A 83 -8.27 38.25 -44.42
C ARG A 83 -7.29 38.94 -45.34
N LYS A 84 -6.98 40.17 -45.05
CA LYS A 84 -6.02 40.97 -45.83
C LYS A 84 -4.55 40.70 -45.46
N VAL A 85 -4.29 40.43 -44.18
CA VAL A 85 -2.94 40.12 -43.68
C VAL A 85 -2.97 38.93 -42.76
N PHE A 86 -2.00 38.03 -42.90
CA PHE A 86 -1.84 36.87 -42.03
C PHE A 86 -0.36 36.60 -41.70
N SER A 87 -0.13 35.99 -40.55
CA SER A 87 1.23 35.59 -40.12
C SER A 87 1.54 34.15 -40.58
N GLU A 88 2.77 33.91 -40.99
CA GLU A 88 3.23 32.55 -41.29
C GLU A 88 3.10 31.66 -40.07
N GLN A 89 2.75 30.41 -40.33
CA GLN A 89 2.59 29.41 -39.28
C GLN A 89 3.53 28.23 -39.52
N THR A 90 4.04 27.69 -38.44
CA THR A 90 4.95 26.53 -38.44
C THR A 90 4.42 25.43 -37.52
N PRO A 91 3.20 24.90 -37.77
CA PRO A 91 2.50 24.04 -36.80
C PRO A 91 3.24 22.76 -36.48
N THR A 92 4.11 22.29 -37.36
CA THR A 92 4.97 21.11 -37.13
C THR A 92 6.07 21.35 -36.10
N THR A 93 6.50 22.61 -35.87
CA THR A 93 7.58 22.97 -34.94
C THR A 93 7.09 23.80 -33.78
N VAL A 94 6.26 24.81 -34.03
CA VAL A 94 5.71 25.70 -33.03
C VAL A 94 4.24 25.98 -33.34
N ARG A 95 3.33 25.59 -32.43
CA ARG A 95 1.90 25.87 -32.57
C ARG A 95 1.62 27.37 -32.54
N ARG A 96 0.49 27.76 -33.12
CA ARG A 96 0.01 29.14 -33.04
C ARG A 96 -0.04 29.60 -31.57
N TYR A 97 0.50 30.79 -31.31
CA TYR A 97 0.61 31.41 -29.98
C TYR A 97 1.45 30.64 -28.94
N ALA A 98 2.05 29.50 -29.30
CA ALA A 98 2.89 28.76 -28.37
C ALA A 98 4.19 29.53 -28.07
N ARG A 99 4.63 29.43 -26.81
CA ARG A 99 5.92 29.96 -26.33
C ARG A 99 6.99 28.85 -26.21
N ARG A 100 6.67 27.65 -26.72
CA ARG A 100 7.51 26.44 -26.66
C ARG A 100 7.39 25.71 -27.98
N THR A 101 8.45 25.01 -28.34
CA THR A 101 8.42 24.07 -29.46
C THR A 101 7.51 22.88 -29.17
N ASN A 102 7.08 22.17 -30.22
CA ASN A 102 6.26 20.99 -30.05
C ASN A 102 6.99 19.89 -29.26
N ARG A 103 8.32 19.73 -29.46
CA ARG A 103 9.10 18.73 -28.74
C ARG A 103 9.16 18.99 -27.23
N VAL A 104 9.29 20.25 -26.80
CA VAL A 104 9.14 20.63 -25.38
C VAL A 104 7.72 20.34 -24.88
N SER A 105 6.72 20.67 -25.69
CA SER A 105 5.32 20.41 -25.31
C SER A 105 5.05 18.92 -25.12
N THR A 106 5.53 18.05 -26.04
CA THR A 106 5.40 16.60 -25.92
C THR A 106 6.07 16.05 -24.65
N LEU A 107 7.24 16.57 -24.29
CA LEU A 107 7.93 16.20 -23.07
C LEU A 107 7.11 16.60 -21.82
N LEU A 108 6.61 17.84 -21.81
CA LEU A 108 5.77 18.33 -20.70
C LEU A 108 4.42 17.63 -20.63
N ASP A 109 3.84 17.21 -21.77
CA ASP A 109 2.62 16.41 -21.82
C ASP A 109 2.84 15.08 -21.05
N SER A 110 3.94 14.36 -21.35
CA SER A 110 4.29 13.13 -20.64
C SER A 110 4.52 13.39 -19.13
N TRP A 111 5.33 14.38 -18.76
CA TRP A 111 5.59 14.71 -17.36
C TRP A 111 4.32 15.14 -16.62
N SER A 112 3.42 15.84 -17.28
CA SER A 112 2.15 16.29 -16.67
C SER A 112 1.26 15.13 -16.25
N ILE A 113 1.33 14.01 -16.94
CA ILE A 113 0.55 12.80 -16.62
C ILE A 113 1.24 11.96 -15.54
N GLU A 114 2.55 11.72 -15.68
CA GLU A 114 3.24 10.82 -14.75
C GLU A 114 3.60 11.48 -13.42
N LEU A 115 3.96 12.77 -13.41
CA LEU A 115 4.44 13.48 -12.24
C LEU A 115 3.33 14.36 -11.62
N THR A 116 3.46 14.67 -10.33
CA THR A 116 2.64 15.72 -9.73
C THR A 116 3.03 17.10 -10.28
N GLY A 117 2.12 18.08 -10.21
CA GLY A 117 2.43 19.44 -10.65
C GLY A 117 3.69 20.02 -10.01
N LYS A 118 3.89 19.75 -8.69
CA LYS A 118 5.08 20.18 -7.94
C LYS A 118 6.35 19.49 -8.43
N LEU A 119 6.33 18.17 -8.54
CA LEU A 119 7.50 17.40 -8.98
C LEU A 119 7.84 17.72 -10.45
N GLY A 120 6.84 17.81 -11.32
CA GLY A 120 7.03 18.22 -12.72
C GLY A 120 7.65 19.61 -12.85
N SER A 121 7.26 20.57 -12.00
CA SER A 121 7.88 21.90 -11.97
C SER A 121 9.33 21.86 -11.48
N ILE A 122 9.67 21.05 -10.49
CA ILE A 122 11.04 20.88 -9.99
C ILE A 122 11.92 20.27 -11.08
N ILE A 123 11.49 19.14 -11.66
CA ILE A 123 12.23 18.43 -12.72
C ILE A 123 12.41 19.34 -13.94
N SER A 124 11.36 20.10 -14.33
CA SER A 124 11.47 21.01 -15.46
C SER A 124 12.55 22.10 -15.25
N LYS A 125 12.70 22.61 -14.02
CA LYS A 125 13.75 23.56 -13.68
C LYS A 125 15.15 22.92 -13.77
N GLN A 126 15.30 21.71 -13.23
CA GLN A 126 16.55 20.94 -13.31
C GLN A 126 16.93 20.64 -14.76
N GLN A 127 15.94 20.45 -15.62
CA GLN A 127 16.14 20.26 -17.06
C GLN A 127 16.13 21.58 -17.85
N LEU A 128 16.38 22.71 -17.21
CA LEU A 128 16.48 24.04 -17.84
C LEU A 128 15.23 24.45 -18.68
N ILE A 129 14.10 23.81 -18.43
CA ILE A 129 12.78 24.13 -19.02
C ILE A 129 11.89 24.65 -17.90
N SER A 130 12.03 25.93 -17.52
CA SER A 130 11.31 26.45 -16.36
C SER A 130 9.81 26.60 -16.62
N VAL A 131 9.00 25.79 -15.92
CA VAL A 131 7.53 25.90 -15.94
C VAL A 131 6.95 25.85 -14.53
N SER A 132 5.86 26.56 -14.31
CA SER A 132 5.17 26.61 -13.01
C SER A 132 4.34 25.36 -12.74
N ILE A 133 4.03 25.12 -11.46
CA ILE A 133 3.12 24.06 -11.00
C ILE A 133 1.77 24.13 -11.73
N SER A 134 1.20 25.35 -11.81
CA SER A 134 -0.09 25.58 -12.50
C SER A 134 -0.02 25.26 -14.00
N THR A 135 1.13 25.49 -14.65
CA THR A 135 1.32 25.12 -16.06
C THR A 135 1.30 23.60 -16.24
N ILE A 136 2.05 22.83 -15.42
CA ILE A 136 2.04 21.36 -15.48
C ILE A 136 0.62 20.82 -15.23
N THR A 137 -0.07 21.35 -14.22
CA THR A 137 -1.44 20.92 -13.91
C THR A 137 -2.41 21.24 -15.04
N ARG A 138 -2.31 22.43 -15.66
CA ARG A 138 -3.13 22.82 -16.80
C ARG A 138 -2.88 21.94 -18.01
N ILE A 139 -1.63 21.61 -18.30
CA ILE A 139 -1.27 20.68 -19.38
C ILE A 139 -1.92 19.31 -19.14
N ALA A 140 -1.85 18.76 -17.93
CA ALA A 140 -2.51 17.50 -17.59
C ALA A 140 -4.05 17.57 -17.81
N HIS A 141 -4.67 18.66 -17.42
CA HIS A 141 -6.11 18.87 -17.64
C HIS A 141 -6.50 18.99 -19.12
N SER A 142 -5.63 19.53 -19.97
CA SER A 142 -5.90 19.72 -21.40
C SER A 142 -5.65 18.47 -22.25
N GLN A 143 -5.04 17.41 -21.67
CA GLN A 143 -4.81 16.19 -22.44
C GLN A 143 -6.14 15.54 -22.84
N PRO A 144 -6.35 15.20 -24.12
CA PRO A 144 -7.54 14.48 -24.54
C PRO A 144 -7.51 13.05 -24.01
N LEU A 145 -8.65 12.54 -23.59
CA LEU A 145 -8.81 11.11 -23.31
C LEU A 145 -8.87 10.33 -24.62
N PRO A 146 -8.36 9.09 -24.66
CA PRO A 146 -8.42 8.26 -25.85
C PRO A 146 -9.88 7.92 -26.19
N VAL A 147 -10.14 7.72 -27.46
CA VAL A 147 -11.41 7.14 -27.91
C VAL A 147 -11.45 5.69 -27.44
N ILE A 148 -12.49 5.35 -26.70
CA ILE A 148 -12.69 4.01 -26.17
C ILE A 148 -13.23 3.14 -27.31
N LYS A 149 -12.52 2.05 -27.61
CA LYS A 149 -13.03 0.99 -28.48
C LYS A 149 -14.02 0.13 -27.69
N GLN A 150 -14.98 -0.47 -28.38
CA GLN A 150 -15.92 -1.41 -27.78
C GLN A 150 -15.16 -2.54 -27.06
N PRO A 151 -15.20 -2.64 -25.72
CA PRO A 151 -14.56 -3.75 -25.01
C PRO A 151 -15.46 -4.99 -25.08
N ARG A 152 -14.86 -6.16 -25.24
CA ARG A 152 -15.56 -7.45 -25.19
C ARG A 152 -15.65 -7.95 -23.74
N VAL A 153 -14.56 -7.85 -22.99
CA VAL A 153 -14.47 -8.27 -21.59
C VAL A 153 -14.15 -7.07 -20.71
N LEU A 154 -15.05 -6.74 -19.80
CA LEU A 154 -14.96 -5.54 -18.95
C LEU A 154 -14.84 -5.90 -17.48
N GLY A 155 -13.80 -5.40 -16.84
CA GLY A 155 -13.64 -5.46 -15.38
C GLY A 155 -14.21 -4.21 -14.71
N VAL A 156 -14.98 -4.40 -13.63
CA VAL A 156 -15.65 -3.35 -12.87
C VAL A 156 -15.31 -3.49 -11.40
N ASP A 157 -14.87 -2.39 -10.78
CA ASP A 157 -14.59 -2.35 -9.33
C ASP A 157 -14.79 -0.95 -8.77
N ASP A 158 -14.93 -0.85 -7.45
CA ASP A 158 -15.03 0.45 -6.79
C ASP A 158 -13.66 0.97 -6.32
N TRP A 159 -13.54 2.25 -6.19
CA TRP A 159 -12.38 2.91 -5.57
C TRP A 159 -12.83 4.09 -4.72
N ALA A 160 -12.20 4.28 -3.55
CA ALA A 160 -12.55 5.36 -2.64
C ALA A 160 -11.91 6.68 -3.07
N PHE A 161 -12.71 7.65 -3.49
CA PHE A 161 -12.27 9.04 -3.65
C PHE A 161 -12.00 9.68 -2.28
N ARG A 162 -12.96 9.51 -1.35
CA ARG A 162 -12.79 9.82 0.05
C ARG A 162 -13.34 8.64 0.86
N LYS A 163 -12.44 7.93 1.58
CA LYS A 163 -12.82 6.72 2.33
C LYS A 163 -14.03 6.99 3.21
N ARG A 164 -15.04 6.12 3.15
CA ARG A 164 -16.33 6.20 3.86
C ARG A 164 -17.29 7.32 3.43
N VAL A 165 -16.89 8.15 2.45
CA VAL A 165 -17.74 9.27 1.99
C VAL A 165 -18.07 9.14 0.52
N ASN A 166 -17.08 9.14 -0.36
CA ASN A 166 -17.28 9.13 -1.81
C ASN A 166 -16.49 8.00 -2.44
N TYR A 167 -17.18 7.21 -3.26
CA TYR A 167 -16.62 6.15 -4.07
C TYR A 167 -16.88 6.42 -5.54
N GLY A 168 -16.00 5.97 -6.39
CA GLY A 168 -16.17 5.94 -7.83
C GLY A 168 -16.01 4.53 -8.37
N THR A 169 -16.28 4.33 -9.65
CA THR A 169 -16.08 3.05 -10.34
C THR A 169 -14.92 3.16 -11.32
N ILE A 170 -14.12 2.11 -11.40
CA ILE A 170 -13.11 1.94 -12.44
C ILE A 170 -13.56 0.87 -13.42
N LEU A 171 -13.35 1.14 -14.71
CA LEU A 171 -13.63 0.22 -15.79
C LEU A 171 -12.32 -0.12 -16.51
N VAL A 172 -12.05 -1.41 -16.62
CA VAL A 172 -10.80 -1.94 -17.19
C VAL A 172 -11.16 -2.89 -18.33
N ASP A 173 -10.58 -2.69 -19.47
CA ASP A 173 -10.59 -3.67 -20.57
C ASP A 173 -9.69 -4.84 -20.15
N MET A 174 -10.27 -6.00 -19.96
CA MET A 174 -9.59 -7.18 -19.42
C MET A 174 -8.70 -7.87 -20.45
N GLU A 175 -8.93 -7.65 -21.75
CA GLU A 175 -8.11 -8.21 -22.82
C GLU A 175 -6.78 -7.45 -22.95
N THR A 176 -6.83 -6.12 -22.80
CA THR A 176 -5.64 -5.27 -22.85
C THR A 176 -5.05 -4.97 -21.46
N SER A 177 -5.77 -5.33 -20.40
CA SER A 177 -5.45 -4.96 -19.00
C SER A 177 -5.26 -3.45 -18.81
N ARG A 178 -6.01 -2.60 -19.55
CA ARG A 178 -5.92 -1.15 -19.46
C ARG A 178 -7.17 -0.52 -18.86
N PRO A 179 -7.02 0.49 -17.98
CA PRO A 179 -8.16 1.25 -17.50
C PRO A 179 -8.70 2.12 -18.64
N ILE A 180 -9.98 1.98 -18.94
CA ILE A 180 -10.63 2.72 -20.03
C ILE A 180 -11.52 3.84 -19.55
N ALA A 181 -12.07 3.73 -18.32
CA ALA A 181 -12.87 4.79 -17.73
C ALA A 181 -12.79 4.81 -16.21
N LEU A 182 -12.96 6.01 -15.64
CA LEU A 182 -13.33 6.20 -14.23
C LEU A 182 -14.71 6.87 -14.22
N LEU A 183 -15.59 6.41 -13.33
CA LEU A 183 -16.89 7.01 -13.09
C LEU A 183 -16.89 7.73 -11.73
N PRO A 184 -17.64 8.83 -11.56
CA PRO A 184 -17.60 9.64 -10.35
C PRO A 184 -18.30 9.00 -9.16
N SER A 185 -19.16 8.02 -9.37
CA SER A 185 -19.85 7.28 -8.33
C SER A 185 -19.77 5.76 -8.53
N ARG A 186 -20.22 5.01 -7.53
CA ARG A 186 -20.44 3.56 -7.60
C ARG A 186 -21.91 3.19 -7.80
N GLU A 187 -22.74 4.18 -8.09
CA GLU A 187 -24.17 4.00 -8.27
C GLU A 187 -24.49 3.30 -9.59
N SER A 188 -25.53 2.49 -9.58
CA SER A 188 -26.03 1.77 -10.76
C SER A 188 -26.28 2.69 -11.96
N ALA A 189 -26.82 3.89 -11.72
CA ALA A 189 -27.18 4.86 -12.75
C ALA A 189 -25.98 5.32 -13.59
N ASP A 190 -24.83 5.60 -12.96
CA ASP A 190 -23.64 6.07 -13.69
C ASP A 190 -23.03 4.96 -14.54
N LEU A 191 -22.96 3.73 -14.01
CA LEU A 191 -22.49 2.57 -14.76
C LEU A 191 -23.44 2.28 -15.94
N LYS A 192 -24.75 2.27 -15.71
CA LYS A 192 -25.76 2.06 -16.76
C LYS A 192 -25.65 3.09 -17.88
N LYS A 193 -25.53 4.38 -17.53
CA LYS A 193 -25.32 5.47 -18.50
C LYS A 193 -24.07 5.29 -19.34
N TRP A 194 -23.01 4.75 -18.74
CA TRP A 194 -21.77 4.48 -19.47
C TRP A 194 -21.95 3.26 -20.37
N LEU A 195 -22.53 2.15 -19.89
CA LEU A 195 -22.75 0.92 -20.62
C LEU A 195 -23.70 1.12 -21.83
N ALA A 196 -24.66 2.02 -21.73
CA ALA A 196 -25.54 2.34 -22.87
C ALA A 196 -24.78 2.80 -24.13
N LYS A 197 -23.51 3.24 -24.00
CA LYS A 197 -22.65 3.58 -25.13
C LYS A 197 -21.85 2.37 -25.66
N TYR A 198 -21.82 1.28 -24.92
CA TYR A 198 -21.04 0.09 -25.19
C TYR A 198 -21.88 -1.17 -24.93
N PRO A 199 -23.00 -1.37 -25.68
CA PRO A 199 -23.97 -2.43 -25.40
C PRO A 199 -23.48 -3.85 -25.73
N GLU A 200 -22.39 -3.99 -26.47
CA GLU A 200 -21.87 -5.28 -26.97
C GLU A 200 -20.81 -5.90 -26.04
N VAL A 201 -20.76 -5.48 -24.77
CA VAL A 201 -19.89 -6.15 -23.79
C VAL A 201 -20.45 -7.51 -23.46
N GLU A 202 -19.67 -8.56 -23.72
CA GLU A 202 -20.08 -9.95 -23.57
C GLU A 202 -19.85 -10.47 -22.15
N ILE A 203 -18.73 -10.09 -21.53
CA ILE A 203 -18.28 -10.64 -20.23
C ILE A 203 -17.93 -9.52 -19.27
N PHE A 204 -18.42 -9.62 -18.05
CA PHE A 204 -18.10 -8.71 -16.95
C PHE A 204 -17.41 -9.46 -15.81
N THR A 205 -16.30 -8.94 -15.32
CA THR A 205 -15.74 -9.34 -14.02
C THR A 205 -16.04 -8.24 -13.00
N ARG A 206 -16.61 -8.59 -11.85
CA ARG A 206 -17.05 -7.61 -10.84
C ARG A 206 -17.02 -8.17 -9.43
N ASP A 207 -16.99 -7.26 -8.45
CA ASP A 207 -17.39 -7.61 -7.09
C ASP A 207 -18.88 -8.03 -7.04
N ARG A 208 -19.31 -8.57 -5.92
CA ARG A 208 -20.70 -9.03 -5.73
C ARG A 208 -21.66 -7.91 -5.32
N SER A 209 -21.39 -6.67 -5.77
CA SER A 209 -22.28 -5.53 -5.54
C SER A 209 -23.59 -5.67 -6.32
N GLY A 210 -24.72 -5.58 -5.63
CA GLY A 210 -26.04 -5.60 -6.28
C GLY A 210 -26.23 -4.44 -7.24
N ALA A 211 -25.64 -3.28 -6.99
CA ALA A 211 -25.71 -2.10 -7.86
C ALA A 211 -25.07 -2.37 -9.23
N TYR A 212 -23.91 -3.03 -9.25
CA TYR A 212 -23.25 -3.40 -10.51
C TYR A 212 -23.98 -4.50 -11.26
N SER A 213 -24.46 -5.53 -10.52
CA SER A 213 -25.24 -6.61 -11.13
C SER A 213 -26.50 -6.08 -11.80
N SER A 214 -27.26 -5.21 -11.13
CA SER A 214 -28.47 -4.59 -11.68
C SER A 214 -28.15 -3.73 -12.92
N ALA A 215 -27.14 -2.87 -12.83
CA ALA A 215 -26.75 -2.00 -13.95
C ALA A 215 -26.37 -2.81 -15.20
N ILE A 216 -25.64 -3.91 -15.02
CA ILE A 216 -25.20 -4.78 -16.11
C ILE A 216 -26.40 -5.53 -16.71
N ASN A 217 -27.27 -6.12 -15.87
CA ASN A 217 -28.45 -6.85 -16.35
C ASN A 217 -29.38 -5.95 -17.18
N GLU A 218 -29.51 -4.69 -16.78
CA GLU A 218 -30.37 -3.73 -17.48
C GLU A 218 -29.73 -3.17 -18.78
N ALA A 219 -28.43 -2.89 -18.77
CA ALA A 219 -27.75 -2.27 -19.90
C ALA A 219 -27.22 -3.27 -20.95
N CYS A 220 -26.82 -4.47 -20.51
CA CYS A 220 -26.24 -5.52 -21.36
C CYS A 220 -26.92 -6.87 -21.03
N PRO A 221 -28.22 -7.03 -21.33
CA PRO A 221 -28.95 -8.25 -21.05
C PRO A 221 -28.34 -9.44 -21.81
N GLY A 222 -28.16 -10.56 -21.10
CA GLY A 222 -27.52 -11.77 -21.67
C GLY A 222 -25.99 -11.82 -21.55
N SER A 223 -25.34 -10.76 -21.07
CA SER A 223 -23.90 -10.79 -20.81
C SER A 223 -23.56 -11.73 -19.65
N ILE A 224 -22.37 -12.31 -19.72
CA ILE A 224 -21.84 -13.23 -18.71
C ILE A 224 -21.20 -12.42 -17.58
N GLN A 225 -21.68 -12.61 -16.35
CA GLN A 225 -21.07 -11.96 -15.18
C GLN A 225 -20.24 -12.97 -14.40
N ILE A 226 -19.06 -12.55 -13.94
CA ILE A 226 -18.08 -13.35 -13.20
C ILE A 226 -17.80 -12.64 -11.88
N ALA A 227 -18.03 -13.36 -10.76
CA ALA A 227 -17.73 -12.83 -9.45
C ALA A 227 -16.21 -12.74 -9.21
N ASP A 228 -15.76 -11.67 -8.54
CA ASP A 228 -14.36 -11.54 -8.18
C ASP A 228 -13.95 -12.62 -7.17
N ARG A 229 -12.97 -13.45 -7.56
CA ARG A 229 -12.43 -14.52 -6.71
C ARG A 229 -11.78 -14.00 -5.43
N PHE A 230 -11.12 -12.84 -5.49
CA PHE A 230 -10.52 -12.25 -4.30
C PHE A 230 -11.58 -11.88 -3.26
N HIS A 231 -12.65 -11.24 -3.68
CA HIS A 231 -13.80 -10.93 -2.81
C HIS A 231 -14.48 -12.20 -2.27
N LEU A 232 -14.54 -13.29 -3.05
CA LEU A 232 -15.02 -14.57 -2.55
C LEU A 232 -14.14 -15.13 -1.42
N PHE A 233 -12.80 -15.03 -1.55
CA PHE A 233 -11.89 -15.45 -0.47
C PHE A 233 -11.98 -14.55 0.77
N MET A 234 -12.12 -13.24 0.60
CA MET A 234 -12.31 -12.31 1.71
C MET A 234 -13.61 -12.62 2.48
N ASN A 235 -14.72 -12.78 1.76
CA ASN A 235 -16.02 -13.11 2.36
C ASN A 235 -15.99 -14.47 3.09
N LEU A 236 -15.26 -15.46 2.55
CA LEU A 236 -15.04 -16.73 3.24
C LEU A 236 -14.25 -16.53 4.53
N SER A 237 -13.22 -15.69 4.52
CA SER A 237 -12.42 -15.37 5.73
C SER A 237 -13.27 -14.72 6.82
N ASP A 238 -14.14 -13.77 6.44
CA ASP A 238 -15.06 -13.11 7.38
C ASP A 238 -16.11 -14.11 7.94
N ALA A 239 -16.58 -15.02 7.10
CA ALA A 239 -17.48 -16.09 7.52
C ALA A 239 -16.82 -17.06 8.52
N LEU A 240 -15.53 -17.37 8.31
CA LEU A 240 -14.75 -18.19 9.23
C LEU A 240 -14.48 -17.48 10.55
N ASP A 241 -14.17 -16.20 10.53
CA ASP A 241 -14.03 -15.40 11.76
C ASP A 241 -15.34 -15.40 12.57
N THR A 242 -16.47 -15.24 11.88
CA THR A 242 -17.81 -15.34 12.49
C THR A 242 -18.09 -16.74 13.05
N TYR A 243 -17.72 -17.78 12.32
CA TYR A 243 -17.85 -19.17 12.77
C TYR A 243 -17.05 -19.42 14.04
N PHE A 244 -15.76 -19.07 14.07
CA PHE A 244 -14.90 -19.27 15.24
C PHE A 244 -15.35 -18.45 16.46
N LYS A 245 -15.91 -17.25 16.24
CA LYS A 245 -16.57 -16.50 17.32
C LYS A 245 -17.76 -17.25 17.92
N SER A 246 -18.57 -17.88 17.08
CA SER A 246 -19.77 -18.60 17.52
C SER A 246 -19.46 -19.85 18.36
N ILE A 247 -18.33 -20.52 18.11
CA ILE A 247 -17.88 -21.72 18.85
C ILE A 247 -16.80 -21.42 19.89
N SER A 248 -16.52 -20.14 20.18
CA SER A 248 -15.41 -19.74 21.06
C SER A 248 -15.52 -20.30 22.48
N GLN A 249 -16.76 -20.48 22.98
CA GLN A 249 -17.00 -21.09 24.28
C GLN A 249 -16.74 -22.60 24.28
N ASP A 250 -17.15 -23.29 23.22
CA ASP A 250 -16.91 -24.73 23.04
C ASP A 250 -15.39 -24.99 22.96
N ILE A 251 -14.64 -24.14 22.24
CA ILE A 251 -13.16 -24.19 22.18
C ILE A 251 -12.55 -23.94 23.58
N LYS A 252 -13.00 -22.93 24.32
CA LYS A 252 -12.47 -22.63 25.65
C LYS A 252 -12.72 -23.78 26.62
N LYS A 253 -13.89 -24.43 26.55
CA LYS A 253 -14.23 -25.59 27.35
C LYS A 253 -13.27 -26.75 27.04
N LEU A 254 -13.12 -27.13 25.77
CA LEU A 254 -12.20 -28.17 25.34
C LEU A 254 -10.77 -27.94 25.83
N ILE A 255 -10.25 -26.72 25.65
CA ILE A 255 -8.89 -26.39 26.07
C ILE A 255 -8.74 -26.44 27.59
N LYS A 256 -9.78 -26.06 28.36
CA LYS A 256 -9.79 -26.22 29.80
C LYS A 256 -9.77 -27.70 30.21
N ASP A 257 -10.64 -28.50 29.61
CA ASP A 257 -10.73 -29.93 29.90
C ASP A 257 -9.38 -30.64 29.60
N LYS A 258 -8.75 -30.27 28.48
CA LYS A 258 -7.40 -30.79 28.13
C LYS A 258 -6.31 -30.36 29.10
N LYS A 259 -6.35 -29.12 29.60
CA LYS A 259 -5.44 -28.67 30.66
C LYS A 259 -5.64 -29.45 31.95
N ASP A 260 -6.89 -29.68 32.34
CA ASP A 260 -7.22 -30.41 33.55
C ASP A 260 -6.82 -31.91 33.42
N GLU A 261 -6.97 -32.53 32.25
CA GLU A 261 -6.48 -33.89 31.94
C GLU A 261 -4.96 -33.99 32.12
N ILE A 262 -4.21 -33.04 31.52
CA ILE A 262 -2.74 -33.01 31.61
C ILE A 262 -2.27 -32.82 33.06
N THR A 263 -3.02 -32.05 33.85
CA THR A 263 -2.67 -31.77 35.26
C THR A 263 -2.93 -33.00 36.18
N LYS A 264 -3.83 -33.89 35.76
CA LYS A 264 -4.19 -35.10 36.52
C LYS A 264 -3.32 -36.32 36.23
N LEU A 265 -2.43 -36.27 35.23
CA LEU A 265 -1.50 -37.37 34.94
C LEU A 265 -0.53 -37.53 36.13
N PRO A 266 -0.40 -38.72 36.70
CA PRO A 266 0.50 -38.95 37.83
C PRO A 266 1.95 -38.69 37.39
N VAL A 267 2.60 -37.74 38.03
CA VAL A 267 4.06 -37.57 37.90
C VAL A 267 4.69 -38.77 38.58
N HIS A 268 5.29 -39.69 37.83
CA HIS A 268 6.16 -40.71 38.40
C HIS A 268 7.30 -39.99 39.10
N THR A 269 7.20 -39.84 40.39
CA THR A 269 8.29 -39.47 41.26
C THR A 269 9.12 -40.70 41.53
N ASP A 270 10.26 -40.85 40.85
CA ASP A 270 11.31 -41.67 41.35
C ASP A 270 11.86 -41.01 42.62
N SER A 271 11.53 -41.64 43.73
CA SER A 271 11.97 -41.26 45.06
C SER A 271 13.43 -41.71 45.22
N GLY A 272 14.31 -40.81 45.47
CA GLY A 272 15.63 -41.08 46.00
C GLY A 272 16.62 -39.99 45.73
N THR A 273 16.76 -39.04 46.64
CA THR A 273 18.05 -38.62 47.19
C THR A 273 17.89 -37.44 48.13
N GLU A 274 18.64 -37.56 49.18
CA GLU A 274 18.75 -36.84 50.44
C GLU A 274 18.76 -35.31 50.36
N LYS A 275 18.15 -34.70 51.41
CA LYS A 275 18.23 -33.30 51.74
C LYS A 275 19.66 -32.95 52.16
N HIS A 276 20.32 -32.13 51.37
CA HIS A 276 21.43 -31.30 51.83
C HIS A 276 20.98 -29.82 51.74
N ASP A 277 20.84 -29.20 52.91
CA ASP A 277 20.75 -27.77 53.03
C ASP A 277 22.14 -27.15 52.83
N PRO A 278 22.35 -26.25 51.91
CA PRO A 278 23.59 -25.47 51.84
C PRO A 278 23.47 -24.24 52.73
N GLU A 279 24.32 -24.18 53.73
CA GLU A 279 24.56 -22.97 54.55
C GLU A 279 24.94 -21.78 53.66
N VAL A 280 24.22 -20.68 53.86
CA VAL A 280 24.49 -19.38 53.22
C VAL A 280 25.61 -18.70 53.97
N GLN A 281 26.82 -18.71 53.44
CA GLN A 281 27.90 -17.83 53.92
C GLN A 281 27.74 -16.44 53.27
N THR A 282 27.41 -15.46 54.10
CA THR A 282 27.46 -14.03 53.75
C THR A 282 28.87 -13.48 54.05
N SER A 283 29.54 -13.02 53.00
CA SER A 283 30.70 -12.14 53.15
C SER A 283 30.46 -10.80 52.42
N PRO A 284 30.80 -9.65 53.01
CA PRO A 284 30.60 -8.36 52.38
C PRO A 284 31.72 -8.03 51.41
N GLY A 285 31.38 -7.96 50.13
CA GLY A 285 32.31 -7.56 49.05
C GLY A 285 32.24 -6.06 48.80
N THR A 286 33.39 -5.46 48.84
CA THR A 286 33.79 -4.08 48.54
C THR A 286 33.11 -3.48 47.32
N ALA A 287 32.75 -2.20 47.46
CA ALA A 287 32.17 -1.36 46.42
C ALA A 287 33.20 -1.10 45.32
N ASP A 288 33.01 -1.68 44.15
CA ASP A 288 33.70 -1.30 42.94
C ASP A 288 32.99 -0.15 42.22
N ILE A 289 33.79 0.83 41.80
CA ILE A 289 33.35 2.04 41.11
C ILE A 289 32.71 1.66 39.78
N VAL A 290 31.41 1.82 39.68
CA VAL A 290 30.65 1.56 38.46
C VAL A 290 30.82 2.74 37.48
N TYR A 291 31.42 2.49 36.35
CA TYR A 291 31.46 3.39 35.19
C TYR A 291 30.03 3.71 34.73
N ILE A 292 29.58 4.95 34.90
CA ILE A 292 28.29 5.44 34.42
C ILE A 292 28.46 5.90 32.95
N PRO A 293 27.84 5.24 31.96
CA PRO A 293 27.83 5.75 30.59
C PRO A 293 27.17 7.13 30.54
N ALA A 294 27.78 8.08 29.84
CA ALA A 294 27.22 9.42 29.64
C ALA A 294 25.77 9.35 29.18
N ASP A 295 24.85 9.99 29.90
CA ASP A 295 23.42 9.97 29.58
C ASP A 295 23.16 10.87 28.36
N GLN A 296 23.10 10.27 27.17
CA GLN A 296 22.76 10.96 25.90
C GLN A 296 21.49 11.83 26.01
N ARG A 297 20.62 11.53 26.96
CA ARG A 297 19.41 12.27 27.24
C ARG A 297 19.69 13.61 27.93
N LEU A 298 20.68 13.63 28.81
CA LEU A 298 21.13 14.85 29.50
C LEU A 298 21.78 15.81 28.52
N ASP A 299 22.62 15.29 27.62
CA ASP A 299 23.22 16.08 26.54
C ASP A 299 22.17 16.68 25.62
N THR A 300 21.15 15.90 25.27
CA THR A 300 20.04 16.36 24.43
C THR A 300 19.21 17.42 25.14
N PHE A 301 18.94 17.25 26.43
CA PHE A 301 18.25 18.22 27.27
C PHE A 301 19.02 19.53 27.34
N ASN A 302 20.32 19.49 27.63
CA ASN A 302 21.17 20.67 27.72
C ASN A 302 21.22 21.42 26.39
N LYS A 303 21.34 20.72 25.24
CA LYS A 303 21.27 21.32 23.91
C LYS A 303 19.92 21.97 23.64
N VAL A 304 18.81 21.39 24.09
CA VAL A 304 17.48 22.01 23.95
C VAL A 304 17.39 23.27 24.78
N LYS A 305 17.91 23.29 26.02
CA LYS A 305 17.93 24.46 26.91
C LYS A 305 18.81 25.59 26.35
N GLU A 306 19.97 25.26 25.80
CA GLU A 306 20.86 26.22 25.16
C GLU A 306 20.18 26.90 23.95
N LEU A 307 19.52 26.13 23.11
CA LEU A 307 18.80 26.66 21.95
C LEU A 307 17.54 27.44 22.35
N GLN A 308 16.90 27.07 23.47
CA GLN A 308 15.82 27.82 24.10
C GLN A 308 16.29 29.18 24.61
N ALA A 309 17.42 29.25 25.30
CA ALA A 309 18.01 30.49 25.78
C ALA A 309 18.41 31.45 24.63
N LYS A 310 18.75 30.90 23.46
CA LYS A 310 19.00 31.67 22.23
C LYS A 310 17.71 32.10 21.50
N GLY A 311 16.52 31.90 22.07
CA GLY A 311 15.22 32.31 21.50
C GLY A 311 14.79 31.52 20.26
N ILE A 312 15.34 30.34 20.00
CA ILE A 312 15.04 29.56 18.79
C ILE A 312 13.68 28.86 18.94
N PRO A 313 12.74 29.00 17.98
CA PRO A 313 11.43 28.40 18.05
C PRO A 313 11.47 26.86 18.10
N LEU A 314 10.55 26.25 18.86
CA LEU A 314 10.41 24.81 19.13
C LEU A 314 10.49 23.93 17.87
N ARG A 315 9.87 24.38 16.76
CA ARG A 315 9.92 23.68 15.46
C ARG A 315 11.34 23.64 14.85
N LYS A 316 12.11 24.68 15.04
CA LYS A 316 13.47 24.79 14.52
C LYS A 316 14.42 23.92 15.37
N ILE A 317 14.25 23.91 16.70
CA ILE A 317 15.01 23.04 17.62
C ILE A 317 14.76 21.56 17.27
N SER A 318 13.49 21.15 17.12
CA SER A 318 13.14 19.79 16.71
C SER A 318 13.82 19.36 15.42
N LYS A 319 13.89 20.25 14.42
CA LYS A 319 14.54 19.99 13.13
C LYS A 319 16.07 19.94 13.24
N THR A 320 16.66 20.80 14.04
CA THR A 320 18.12 20.90 14.21
C THR A 320 18.69 19.71 14.97
N LEU A 321 17.98 19.25 16.01
CA LEU A 321 18.41 18.13 16.87
C LEU A 321 17.88 16.76 16.41
N GLY A 322 17.02 16.69 15.39
CA GLY A 322 16.47 15.44 14.86
C GLY A 322 15.51 14.72 15.81
N ILE A 323 14.97 15.40 16.83
CA ILE A 323 14.10 14.83 17.88
C ILE A 323 12.64 15.25 17.72
N SER A 324 11.73 14.47 18.31
CA SER A 324 10.28 14.73 18.19
C SER A 324 9.90 16.08 18.82
N ARG A 325 8.89 16.77 18.25
CA ARG A 325 8.37 18.03 18.82
C ARG A 325 7.82 17.86 20.25
N ASN A 326 7.27 16.69 20.54
CA ASN A 326 6.76 16.38 21.89
C ASN A 326 7.91 16.27 22.89
N THR A 327 9.03 15.67 22.50
CA THR A 327 10.25 15.60 23.33
C THR A 327 10.82 17.00 23.58
N VAL A 328 10.91 17.85 22.52
CA VAL A 328 11.37 19.24 22.68
C VAL A 328 10.43 20.02 23.60
N ARG A 329 9.09 19.88 23.45
CA ARG A 329 8.10 20.54 24.30
C ARG A 329 8.24 20.11 25.75
N SER A 330 8.43 18.82 26.02
CA SER A 330 8.66 18.30 27.36
C SER A 330 9.91 18.90 28.00
N TYR A 331 11.02 18.98 27.25
CA TYR A 331 12.25 19.58 27.74
C TYR A 331 12.17 21.11 27.90
N TYR A 332 11.32 21.77 27.13
CA TYR A 332 11.08 23.21 27.22
C TYR A 332 10.42 23.61 28.55
N THR A 333 9.50 22.79 29.07
CA THR A 333 8.74 23.04 30.29
C THR A 333 9.42 22.53 31.56
N GLN A 334 10.38 21.63 31.48
CA GLN A 334 11.10 21.09 32.63
C GLN A 334 12.26 22.00 33.04
N GLU A 335 12.40 22.32 34.30
CA GLU A 335 13.54 23.09 34.83
C GLU A 335 14.79 22.22 34.98
N SER A 336 14.61 20.96 35.37
CA SER A 336 15.67 19.97 35.46
C SER A 336 15.21 18.62 34.91
N LEU A 337 16.16 17.82 34.38
CA LEU A 337 15.87 16.45 33.95
C LEU A 337 15.88 15.55 35.18
N SER A 338 14.72 14.94 35.50
CA SER A 338 14.68 13.90 36.53
C SER A 338 15.64 12.77 36.16
N PRO A 339 16.54 12.33 37.03
CA PRO A 339 17.39 11.18 36.78
C PRO A 339 16.50 10.03 36.30
N ARG A 340 16.89 9.32 35.22
CA ARG A 340 16.30 8.02 35.00
C ARG A 340 16.64 7.20 36.23
N ILE A 341 15.62 6.74 36.93
CA ILE A 341 15.79 5.61 37.83
C ILE A 341 16.24 4.49 36.90
N HIS A 342 17.56 4.24 36.79
CA HIS A 342 18.04 3.02 36.13
C HIS A 342 17.29 1.87 36.80
N PRO A 343 16.87 0.84 36.08
CA PRO A 343 16.37 -0.37 36.71
C PRO A 343 17.38 -0.66 37.82
N ARG A 344 16.92 -0.61 39.09
CA ARG A 344 17.76 -0.86 40.27
C ARG A 344 18.58 -2.08 39.90
N CYS A 345 19.92 -2.04 40.12
CA CYS A 345 20.70 -3.25 40.18
C CYS A 345 19.99 -4.11 41.23
N THR A 346 19.18 -5.05 40.76
CA THR A 346 18.47 -5.95 41.65
C THR A 346 19.46 -7.01 42.07
N ASN A 347 19.29 -7.53 43.26
CA ASN A 347 20.08 -8.66 43.74
C ASN A 347 19.79 -9.97 43.00
N PHE A 348 19.31 -9.91 41.71
CA PHE A 348 18.91 -11.06 40.91
C PHE A 348 20.05 -12.07 40.73
N ASP A 349 21.28 -11.59 40.56
CA ASP A 349 22.44 -12.43 40.31
C ASP A 349 22.72 -13.36 41.51
N VAL A 350 22.36 -12.99 42.74
CA VAL A 350 22.47 -13.86 43.93
C VAL A 350 21.60 -15.10 43.80
N PHE A 351 20.47 -15.00 43.07
CA PHE A 351 19.54 -16.12 42.90
C PHE A 351 19.83 -16.94 41.64
N THR A 352 20.84 -16.58 40.85
CA THR A 352 21.16 -17.28 39.58
C THR A 352 21.38 -18.78 39.76
N ASN A 353 22.20 -19.18 40.76
CA ASN A 353 22.45 -20.59 41.02
C ASN A 353 21.20 -21.33 41.50
N TYR A 354 20.40 -20.68 42.36
CA TYR A 354 19.12 -21.22 42.79
C TYR A 354 18.16 -21.44 41.61
N ILE A 355 18.01 -20.43 40.77
CA ILE A 355 17.17 -20.50 39.55
C ILE A 355 17.64 -21.65 38.64
N LEU A 356 18.95 -21.78 38.38
CA LEU A 356 19.51 -22.84 37.57
C LEU A 356 19.24 -24.23 38.15
N THR A 357 19.43 -24.39 39.47
CA THR A 357 19.14 -25.64 40.17
C THR A 357 17.64 -25.98 40.11
N ARG A 358 16.77 -24.99 40.33
CA ARG A 358 15.32 -25.20 40.33
C ARG A 358 14.76 -25.45 38.94
N VAL A 359 15.27 -24.78 37.89
CA VAL A 359 14.88 -25.02 36.49
C VAL A 359 15.32 -26.41 36.02
N ASN A 360 16.47 -26.88 36.46
CA ASN A 360 16.95 -28.22 36.14
C ASN A 360 16.24 -29.33 36.97
N THR A 361 15.55 -28.98 38.03
CA THR A 361 14.70 -29.89 38.79
C THR A 361 13.36 -30.04 38.10
N LYS A 362 13.01 -31.24 37.64
CA LYS A 362 11.78 -31.52 36.87
C LYS A 362 10.53 -30.99 37.61
N GLY A 363 9.74 -30.15 36.95
CA GLY A 363 8.35 -29.91 37.34
C GLY A 363 7.98 -28.48 37.79
N PHE A 364 8.90 -27.52 37.87
CA PHE A 364 8.58 -26.16 38.36
C PHE A 364 8.19 -25.16 37.27
N LYS A 365 7.17 -24.33 37.56
CA LYS A 365 6.78 -23.22 36.70
C LYS A 365 7.64 -22.00 37.01
N VAL A 366 8.05 -21.24 35.98
CA VAL A 366 8.81 -19.99 36.14
C VAL A 366 8.12 -19.04 37.13
N LYS A 367 6.79 -19.04 37.23
CA LYS A 367 6.03 -18.26 38.18
C LYS A 367 6.35 -18.69 39.63
N GLU A 368 6.43 -19.99 39.90
CA GLU A 368 6.73 -20.55 41.23
C GLU A 368 8.14 -20.19 41.67
N ILE A 369 9.12 -20.30 40.73
CA ILE A 369 10.51 -19.88 40.98
C ILE A 369 10.57 -18.38 41.30
N ILE A 370 9.78 -17.55 40.60
CA ILE A 370 9.72 -16.11 40.86
C ILE A 370 9.09 -15.83 42.25
N ASP A 371 8.04 -16.55 42.61
CA ASP A 371 7.40 -16.41 43.90
C ASP A 371 8.40 -16.82 45.04
N GLU A 372 9.15 -17.93 44.84
CA GLU A 372 10.19 -18.40 45.76
C GLU A 372 11.34 -17.40 45.93
N ILE A 373 11.89 -16.84 44.84
CA ILE A 373 12.98 -15.85 44.97
C ILE A 373 12.50 -14.52 45.59
N VAL A 374 11.22 -14.15 45.41
CA VAL A 374 10.63 -13.00 46.06
C VAL A 374 10.52 -13.26 47.57
N GLU A 375 10.10 -14.44 47.99
CA GLU A 375 10.07 -14.84 49.40
C GLU A 375 11.47 -14.90 50.04
N MET A 376 12.50 -15.26 49.23
CA MET A 376 13.91 -15.25 49.66
C MET A 376 14.56 -13.86 49.67
N GLY A 377 13.81 -12.78 49.33
CA GLY A 377 14.29 -11.41 49.44
C GLY A 377 14.78 -10.80 48.14
N PHE A 378 14.29 -11.26 47.00
CA PHE A 378 14.50 -10.56 45.72
C PHE A 378 13.86 -9.17 45.77
N ASP A 379 14.65 -8.12 45.53
CA ASP A 379 14.24 -6.71 45.66
C ASP A 379 13.67 -6.10 44.38
N GLY A 380 13.60 -6.88 43.27
CA GLY A 380 13.05 -6.45 41.98
C GLY A 380 11.58 -6.81 41.80
N GLY A 381 10.98 -6.23 40.75
CA GLY A 381 9.60 -6.57 40.37
C GLY A 381 9.50 -7.92 39.66
N ARG A 382 8.37 -8.63 39.78
CA ARG A 382 8.10 -9.93 39.14
C ARG A 382 8.33 -9.88 37.61
N THR A 383 7.97 -8.79 36.94
CA THR A 383 8.21 -8.60 35.50
C THR A 383 9.70 -8.56 35.18
N GLN A 384 10.52 -7.98 36.06
CA GLN A 384 11.96 -7.92 35.90
C GLN A 384 12.60 -9.29 36.11
N ALA A 385 12.15 -10.05 37.09
CA ALA A 385 12.56 -11.45 37.27
C ALA A 385 12.25 -12.30 36.03
N TYR A 386 11.06 -12.16 35.46
CA TYR A 386 10.69 -12.82 34.20
C TYR A 386 11.62 -12.44 33.03
N GLN A 387 11.93 -11.16 32.89
CA GLN A 387 12.84 -10.69 31.85
C GLN A 387 14.26 -11.22 32.01
N ASN A 388 14.76 -11.29 33.23
CA ASN A 388 16.08 -11.81 33.54
C ASN A 388 16.17 -13.34 33.32
N ILE A 389 15.17 -14.10 33.73
CA ILE A 389 15.11 -15.55 33.44
C ILE A 389 15.02 -15.81 31.94
N ASN A 390 14.24 -15.02 31.19
CA ASN A 390 14.19 -15.13 29.72
C ASN A 390 15.52 -14.77 29.06
N ARG A 391 16.26 -13.79 29.60
CA ARG A 391 17.61 -13.46 29.14
C ARG A 391 18.58 -14.64 29.38
N MET A 392 18.54 -15.27 30.55
CA MET A 392 19.35 -16.48 30.83
C MET A 392 19.05 -17.63 29.86
N ARG A 393 17.81 -17.74 29.36
CA ARG A 393 17.43 -18.69 28.29
C ARG A 393 18.05 -18.31 26.95
N LEU A 394 17.97 -17.04 26.57
CA LEU A 394 18.54 -16.55 25.30
C LEU A 394 20.07 -16.65 25.32
N ASP A 395 20.69 -16.47 26.49
CA ASP A 395 22.15 -16.59 26.69
C ASP A 395 22.63 -18.07 26.77
N GLY A 396 21.72 -19.05 26.60
CA GLY A 396 22.04 -20.47 26.64
C GLY A 396 22.42 -21.03 28.05
N LYS A 397 22.21 -20.24 29.12
CA LYS A 397 22.48 -20.65 30.50
C LYS A 397 21.42 -21.63 31.05
N ILE A 398 20.24 -21.63 30.44
CA ILE A 398 19.15 -22.56 30.74
C ILE A 398 18.87 -23.36 29.47
N GLU A 399 19.14 -24.67 29.50
CA GLU A 399 18.87 -25.54 28.35
C GLU A 399 17.35 -25.63 28.10
N ALA A 400 16.95 -25.49 26.84
CA ALA A 400 15.55 -25.59 26.42
C ALA A 400 14.96 -27.00 26.58
N SER A 401 15.81 -28.01 26.84
CA SER A 401 15.45 -29.43 26.92
C SER A 401 14.84 -29.89 28.24
N SER A 402 14.80 -29.03 29.28
CA SER A 402 14.32 -29.44 30.60
C SER A 402 12.80 -29.39 30.80
N PHE A 403 12.05 -28.89 29.79
CA PHE A 403 10.60 -29.01 29.84
C PHE A 403 10.16 -30.36 29.32
N THR A 404 9.52 -31.14 30.19
CA THR A 404 8.85 -32.39 29.75
C THR A 404 7.80 -32.06 28.67
N GLU A 405 7.52 -33.02 27.78
CA GLU A 405 6.45 -32.91 26.76
C GLU A 405 5.14 -32.40 27.34
N ILE A 406 4.84 -32.77 28.61
CA ILE A 406 3.69 -32.35 29.39
C ILE A 406 3.72 -30.82 29.68
N GLN A 407 4.90 -30.26 30.01
CA GLN A 407 5.03 -28.81 30.27
C GLN A 407 4.98 -27.99 29.00
N LYS A 408 5.53 -28.48 27.90
CA LYS A 408 5.38 -27.87 26.57
C LYS A 408 3.91 -27.82 26.17
N GLN A 409 3.15 -28.89 26.39
CA GLN A 409 1.72 -28.93 26.12
C GLN A 409 0.92 -27.97 27.01
N GLN A 410 1.27 -27.80 28.29
CA GLN A 410 0.64 -26.81 29.17
C GLN A 410 0.91 -25.36 28.75
N ILE A 411 2.11 -25.05 28.27
CA ILE A 411 2.49 -23.72 27.78
C ILE A 411 1.72 -23.39 26.49
N ALA A 412 1.56 -24.36 25.58
CA ALA A 412 0.83 -24.19 24.32
C ALA A 412 -0.61 -23.67 24.51
N PHE A 413 -1.25 -23.96 25.64
CA PHE A 413 -2.61 -23.52 25.96
C PHE A 413 -2.68 -22.23 26.76
N THR A 414 -1.57 -21.56 27.05
CA THR A 414 -1.58 -20.30 27.86
C THR A 414 -2.10 -19.10 27.09
N LYS A 415 -1.96 -19.07 25.76
CA LYS A 415 -2.42 -17.99 24.88
C LYS A 415 -3.48 -18.54 23.93
N PRO A 416 -4.78 -18.37 24.20
CA PRO A 416 -5.82 -18.78 23.27
C PRO A 416 -5.68 -18.00 21.95
N LEU A 417 -5.80 -18.72 20.82
CA LEU A 417 -5.85 -18.11 19.51
C LEU A 417 -7.18 -17.35 19.35
N ASN A 418 -7.10 -16.14 18.80
CA ASN A 418 -8.31 -15.40 18.45
C ASN A 418 -8.95 -15.95 17.17
N SER A 419 -10.24 -15.64 16.94
CA SER A 419 -11.01 -16.11 15.79
C SER A 419 -10.36 -15.83 14.44
N SER A 420 -9.74 -14.65 14.28
CA SER A 420 -9.05 -14.29 13.03
C SER A 420 -7.81 -15.14 12.76
N LYS A 421 -7.03 -15.51 13.79
CA LYS A 421 -5.90 -16.43 13.63
C LYS A 421 -6.39 -17.85 13.31
N LEU A 422 -7.42 -18.32 13.99
CA LEU A 422 -8.05 -19.61 13.71
C LEU A 422 -8.57 -19.66 12.26
N ALA A 423 -9.26 -18.61 11.80
CA ALA A 423 -9.71 -18.49 10.41
C ALA A 423 -8.56 -18.51 9.41
N LYS A 424 -7.42 -17.93 9.75
CA LYS A 424 -6.22 -17.97 8.92
C LYS A 424 -5.59 -19.37 8.87
N TYR A 425 -5.53 -20.06 10.01
CA TYR A 425 -4.81 -21.34 10.12
C TYR A 425 -5.65 -22.56 9.71
N ILE A 426 -6.97 -22.44 9.61
CA ILE A 426 -7.84 -23.59 9.29
C ILE A 426 -7.45 -24.30 7.98
N ASP A 427 -6.92 -23.58 7.02
CA ASP A 427 -6.54 -24.09 5.69
C ASP A 427 -5.04 -24.37 5.56
N CYS A 428 -4.21 -23.80 6.44
CA CYS A 428 -2.77 -23.97 6.39
C CYS A 428 -2.35 -25.42 6.62
N ASN A 429 -1.22 -25.81 6.03
CA ASN A 429 -0.53 -26.99 6.53
C ASN A 429 0.03 -26.65 7.92
N LEU A 430 -0.20 -27.51 8.90
CA LEU A 430 0.22 -27.25 10.28
C LEU A 430 1.73 -27.04 10.40
N ALA A 431 2.53 -27.70 9.56
CA ALA A 431 3.97 -27.51 9.50
C ALA A 431 4.40 -26.09 9.04
N GLU A 432 3.50 -25.31 8.43
CA GLU A 432 3.76 -23.94 8.01
C GLU A 432 3.50 -22.90 9.11
N ILE A 433 2.93 -23.33 10.25
CA ILE A 433 2.71 -22.48 11.41
C ILE A 433 4.05 -22.36 12.15
N VAL A 434 4.62 -21.16 12.15
CA VAL A 434 5.96 -20.90 12.67
C VAL A 434 6.05 -21.07 14.20
N ASP A 435 4.98 -20.71 14.92
CA ASP A 435 4.90 -20.82 16.38
C ASP A 435 4.47 -22.25 16.76
N PRO A 436 5.32 -23.04 17.45
CA PRO A 436 4.99 -24.40 17.84
C PRO A 436 3.77 -24.48 18.77
N ASP A 437 3.57 -23.49 19.63
CA ASP A 437 2.43 -23.44 20.55
C ASP A 437 1.12 -23.25 19.77
N GLU A 438 1.12 -22.39 18.76
CA GLU A 438 -0.03 -22.15 17.88
C GLU A 438 -0.31 -23.39 16.99
N GLN A 439 0.76 -24.06 16.54
CA GLN A 439 0.66 -25.32 15.79
C GLN A 439 -0.01 -26.42 16.64
N HIS A 440 0.48 -26.62 17.88
CA HIS A 440 -0.08 -27.61 18.81
C HIS A 440 -1.53 -27.30 19.18
N TYR A 441 -1.83 -26.01 19.39
CA TYR A 441 -3.20 -25.56 19.64
C TYR A 441 -4.15 -25.93 18.49
N MET A 442 -3.76 -25.64 17.24
CA MET A 442 -4.54 -26.00 16.05
C MET A 442 -4.67 -27.50 15.87
N GLN A 443 -3.60 -28.27 16.11
CA GLN A 443 -3.64 -29.74 16.06
C GLN A 443 -4.66 -30.27 17.08
N THR A 444 -4.60 -29.79 18.33
CA THR A 444 -5.52 -30.21 19.39
C THR A 444 -7.01 -29.94 19.02
N LEU A 445 -7.28 -28.79 18.42
CA LEU A 445 -8.64 -28.48 17.95
C LEU A 445 -9.09 -29.43 16.85
N LEU A 446 -8.20 -29.73 15.89
CA LEU A 446 -8.50 -30.63 14.79
C LEU A 446 -8.72 -32.07 15.26
N ASP A 447 -7.98 -32.53 16.25
CA ASP A 447 -8.08 -33.92 16.75
C ASP A 447 -9.33 -34.13 17.61
N ASN A 448 -9.84 -33.09 18.27
CA ASN A 448 -10.92 -33.23 19.25
C ASN A 448 -12.25 -32.58 18.83
N MET A 449 -12.31 -31.81 17.73
CA MET A 449 -13.54 -31.15 17.28
C MET A 449 -13.87 -31.51 15.84
N LEU A 450 -14.83 -32.43 15.67
CA LEU A 450 -15.30 -32.87 14.34
C LEU A 450 -15.79 -31.71 13.47
N GLU A 451 -16.47 -30.73 14.06
CA GLU A 451 -16.97 -29.55 13.34
C GLU A 451 -15.82 -28.78 12.71
N ILE A 452 -14.67 -28.63 13.38
CA ILE A 452 -13.50 -27.92 12.85
C ILE A 452 -12.88 -28.72 11.69
N GLN A 453 -12.84 -30.05 11.79
CA GLN A 453 -12.39 -30.91 10.66
C GLN A 453 -13.30 -30.74 9.44
N ILE A 454 -14.61 -30.74 9.64
CA ILE A 454 -15.61 -30.52 8.57
C ILE A 454 -15.38 -29.16 7.93
N VAL A 455 -15.26 -28.09 8.73
CA VAL A 455 -15.02 -26.74 8.24
C VAL A 455 -13.71 -26.66 7.45
N ARG A 456 -12.63 -27.28 7.96
CA ARG A 456 -11.34 -27.36 7.24
C ARG A 456 -11.50 -27.99 5.86
N ARG A 457 -12.22 -29.11 5.79
CA ARG A 457 -12.49 -29.80 4.53
C ARG A 457 -13.31 -28.93 3.57
N LEU A 458 -14.36 -28.27 4.07
CA LEU A 458 -15.20 -27.38 3.27
C LEU A 458 -14.43 -26.19 2.72
N VAL A 459 -13.56 -25.56 3.53
CA VAL A 459 -12.70 -24.45 3.12
C VAL A 459 -11.73 -24.88 2.03
N ARG A 460 -11.07 -26.02 2.20
CA ARG A 460 -10.14 -26.57 1.20
C ARG A 460 -10.83 -26.90 -0.12
N LEU A 461 -12.03 -27.48 -0.06
CA LEU A 461 -12.82 -27.76 -1.25
C LEU A 461 -13.22 -26.48 -1.97
N PHE A 462 -13.72 -25.47 -1.25
CA PHE A 462 -14.08 -24.18 -1.84
C PHE A 462 -12.87 -23.49 -2.51
N LYS A 463 -11.75 -23.41 -1.82
CA LYS A 463 -10.51 -22.85 -2.37
C LYS A 463 -10.00 -23.65 -3.58
N SER A 464 -10.10 -24.97 -3.53
CA SER A 464 -9.72 -25.83 -4.65
C SER A 464 -10.60 -25.61 -5.87
N MET A 465 -11.92 -25.44 -5.72
CA MET A 465 -12.83 -25.12 -6.83
C MET A 465 -12.41 -23.85 -7.54
N LEU A 466 -12.13 -22.78 -6.79
CA LEU A 466 -11.71 -21.48 -7.37
C LEU A 466 -10.31 -21.51 -7.99
N ARG A 467 -9.39 -22.31 -7.47
CA ARG A 467 -8.00 -22.39 -7.99
C ARG A 467 -7.87 -23.30 -9.20
N ARG A 468 -8.58 -24.42 -9.20
CA ARG A 468 -8.47 -25.47 -10.23
C ARG A 468 -9.52 -25.34 -11.33
N SER A 469 -10.40 -24.35 -11.23
CA SER A 469 -11.50 -24.13 -12.18
C SER A 469 -12.39 -25.36 -12.38
N ASN A 470 -12.59 -26.14 -11.32
CA ASN A 470 -13.36 -27.37 -11.38
C ASN A 470 -14.09 -27.61 -10.06
N GLY A 471 -15.36 -27.99 -10.14
CA GLY A 471 -16.18 -28.36 -8.99
C GLY A 471 -17.62 -27.86 -9.08
N ASN A 472 -18.47 -28.39 -8.19
CA ASN A 472 -19.90 -28.05 -8.14
C ASN A 472 -20.20 -27.26 -6.86
N ILE A 473 -20.30 -25.94 -6.98
CA ILE A 473 -20.57 -25.05 -5.85
C ILE A 473 -21.94 -25.26 -5.25
N ARG A 474 -22.97 -25.66 -6.05
CA ARG A 474 -24.32 -25.91 -5.53
C ARG A 474 -24.32 -27.09 -4.57
N ARG A 475 -23.62 -28.18 -4.87
CA ARG A 475 -23.45 -29.32 -3.96
C ARG A 475 -22.75 -28.92 -2.66
N TRP A 476 -21.74 -28.03 -2.76
CA TRP A 476 -21.06 -27.51 -1.58
C TRP A 476 -22.00 -26.68 -0.71
N ILE A 477 -22.80 -25.81 -1.31
CA ILE A 477 -23.83 -25.01 -0.61
C ILE A 477 -24.88 -25.91 0.03
N ASP A 478 -25.44 -26.88 -0.72
CA ASP A 478 -26.44 -27.81 -0.23
C ASP A 478 -25.96 -28.59 1.00
N PHE A 479 -24.69 -29.05 0.98
CA PHE A 479 -24.11 -29.73 2.12
C PHE A 479 -24.09 -28.84 3.36
N ILE A 480 -23.68 -27.59 3.25
CA ILE A 480 -23.64 -26.65 4.38
C ILE A 480 -25.04 -26.34 4.89
N MET A 481 -25.98 -26.11 3.98
CA MET A 481 -27.36 -25.75 4.35
C MET A 481 -28.08 -26.88 5.06
N ARG A 482 -27.90 -28.12 4.61
CA ARG A 482 -28.51 -29.32 5.19
C ARG A 482 -27.76 -29.84 6.42
N SER A 483 -26.56 -29.35 6.68
CA SER A 483 -25.74 -29.82 7.80
C SER A 483 -26.41 -29.54 9.16
N LYS A 484 -26.43 -30.56 10.02
CA LYS A 484 -26.86 -30.46 11.42
C LYS A 484 -25.83 -29.81 12.33
N HIS A 485 -24.57 -29.65 11.84
CA HIS A 485 -23.50 -29.04 12.60
C HIS A 485 -23.67 -27.52 12.74
N LYS A 486 -23.06 -26.96 13.78
CA LYS A 486 -23.05 -25.51 14.06
C LYS A 486 -22.17 -24.76 13.05
N LEU A 487 -22.67 -24.47 11.86
CA LEU A 487 -21.96 -23.81 10.77
C LEU A 487 -22.48 -22.38 10.50
N ALA A 488 -22.85 -21.62 11.54
CA ALA A 488 -23.57 -20.35 11.41
C ALA A 488 -22.93 -19.35 10.42
N GLY A 489 -21.66 -19.04 10.55
CA GLY A 489 -20.95 -18.14 9.63
C GLY A 489 -20.90 -18.65 8.20
N LEU A 490 -20.63 -19.95 8.01
CA LEU A 490 -20.62 -20.58 6.70
C LEU A 490 -22.01 -20.68 6.07
N LYS A 491 -23.07 -20.89 6.85
CA LYS A 491 -24.47 -20.87 6.34
C LYS A 491 -24.82 -19.49 5.79
N ASN A 492 -24.46 -18.42 6.50
CA ASN A 492 -24.66 -17.05 6.03
C ASN A 492 -23.88 -16.77 4.73
N PHE A 493 -22.64 -17.24 4.66
CA PHE A 493 -21.83 -17.13 3.45
C PHE A 493 -22.45 -17.90 2.27
N ALA A 494 -22.87 -19.14 2.49
CA ALA A 494 -23.55 -19.97 1.48
C ALA A 494 -24.82 -19.31 0.96
N ASN A 495 -25.67 -18.77 1.85
CA ASN A 495 -26.85 -17.98 1.47
C ASN A 495 -26.48 -16.74 0.67
N GLY A 496 -25.38 -16.09 1.04
CA GLY A 496 -24.84 -14.96 0.27
C GLY A 496 -24.42 -15.38 -1.15
N LEU A 497 -23.84 -16.57 -1.34
CA LEU A 497 -23.47 -17.08 -2.65
C LEU A 497 -24.69 -17.36 -3.54
N LEU A 498 -25.78 -17.88 -2.97
CA LEU A 498 -27.01 -18.17 -3.71
C LEU A 498 -27.61 -16.94 -4.40
N ARG A 499 -27.47 -15.77 -3.81
CA ARG A 499 -28.00 -14.51 -4.38
C ARG A 499 -27.32 -14.11 -5.70
N ASP A 500 -26.14 -14.65 -5.99
CA ASP A 500 -25.36 -14.33 -7.18
C ASP A 500 -24.68 -15.60 -7.74
N ILE A 501 -25.43 -16.72 -7.66
CA ILE A 501 -24.87 -18.05 -7.88
C ILE A 501 -24.28 -18.22 -9.28
N GLN A 502 -24.91 -17.65 -10.31
CA GLN A 502 -24.43 -17.76 -11.69
C GLN A 502 -23.06 -17.10 -11.85
N ALA A 503 -22.86 -15.90 -11.26
CA ALA A 503 -21.55 -15.23 -11.32
C ALA A 503 -20.48 -15.99 -10.53
N VAL A 504 -20.86 -16.69 -9.45
CA VAL A 504 -19.95 -17.55 -8.68
C VAL A 504 -19.58 -18.81 -9.46
N GLU A 505 -20.53 -19.45 -10.15
CA GLU A 505 -20.27 -20.59 -11.04
C GLU A 505 -19.34 -20.18 -12.19
N ASN A 506 -19.59 -19.03 -12.80
CA ASN A 506 -18.73 -18.48 -13.86
C ASN A 506 -17.33 -18.18 -13.32
N ALA A 507 -17.20 -17.72 -12.06
CA ALA A 507 -15.88 -17.50 -11.43
C ALA A 507 -15.09 -18.82 -11.23
N ILE A 508 -15.77 -19.95 -11.10
CA ILE A 508 -15.11 -21.26 -11.04
C ILE A 508 -14.72 -21.75 -12.43
N CYS A 509 -15.60 -21.61 -13.42
CA CYS A 509 -15.42 -22.25 -14.73
C CYS A 509 -14.61 -21.40 -15.73
N MET A 510 -14.63 -20.07 -15.61
CA MET A 510 -14.04 -19.16 -16.59
C MET A 510 -12.64 -18.69 -16.19
N PRO A 511 -11.74 -18.40 -17.13
CA PRO A 511 -10.37 -18.00 -16.84
C PRO A 511 -10.26 -16.57 -16.31
N TRP A 512 -11.23 -15.71 -16.56
CA TRP A 512 -11.21 -14.30 -16.22
C TRP A 512 -11.29 -14.09 -14.69
N SER A 513 -10.52 -13.13 -14.20
CA SER A 513 -10.53 -12.73 -12.79
C SER A 513 -10.31 -11.22 -12.68
N ASN A 514 -10.77 -10.62 -11.59
CA ASN A 514 -10.69 -9.17 -11.38
C ASN A 514 -9.30 -8.67 -10.93
N GLY A 515 -8.27 -9.51 -10.96
CA GLY A 515 -6.92 -9.16 -10.46
C GLY A 515 -6.28 -7.96 -11.15
N ALA A 516 -6.47 -7.80 -12.48
CA ALA A 516 -6.00 -6.62 -13.20
C ALA A 516 -6.70 -5.34 -12.71
N VAL A 517 -8.00 -5.42 -12.42
CA VAL A 517 -8.79 -4.29 -11.92
C VAL A 517 -8.31 -3.87 -10.54
N GLU A 518 -8.06 -4.82 -9.62
CA GLU A 518 -7.50 -4.54 -8.29
C GLU A 518 -6.15 -3.83 -8.39
N GLY A 519 -5.27 -4.27 -9.32
CA GLY A 519 -4.01 -3.61 -9.62
C GLY A 519 -4.23 -2.13 -9.99
N HIS A 520 -5.21 -1.84 -10.84
CA HIS A 520 -5.56 -0.47 -11.23
C HIS A 520 -6.24 0.32 -10.11
N VAL A 521 -7.06 -0.29 -9.26
CA VAL A 521 -7.60 0.35 -8.05
C VAL A 521 -6.46 0.82 -7.14
N ASN A 522 -5.44 -0.01 -6.95
CA ASN A 522 -4.25 0.36 -6.16
C ASN A 522 -3.46 1.51 -6.83
N ARG A 523 -3.39 1.52 -8.16
CA ARG A 523 -2.79 2.61 -8.94
C ARG A 523 -3.58 3.93 -8.78
N VAL A 524 -4.92 3.89 -8.84
CA VAL A 524 -5.79 5.07 -8.55
C VAL A 524 -5.49 5.58 -7.14
N LYS A 525 -5.43 4.70 -6.14
CA LYS A 525 -5.10 5.05 -4.75
C LYS A 525 -3.73 5.73 -4.66
N ASN A 526 -2.74 5.23 -5.39
CA ASN A 526 -1.37 5.79 -5.43
C ASN A 526 -1.33 7.17 -6.08
N LYS A 527 -1.89 7.33 -7.29
CA LYS A 527 -1.96 8.63 -7.97
C LYS A 527 -2.70 9.67 -7.10
N LYS A 528 -3.79 9.28 -6.44
CA LYS A 528 -4.51 10.14 -5.49
C LYS A 528 -3.65 10.57 -4.30
N ARG A 529 -2.90 9.66 -3.68
CA ARG A 529 -1.99 9.95 -2.55
C ARG A 529 -0.87 10.91 -2.96
N GLN A 530 -0.28 10.72 -4.13
CA GLN A 530 0.75 11.61 -4.68
C GLN A 530 0.25 13.06 -4.82
N MET A 531 -1.05 13.23 -5.07
CA MET A 531 -1.70 14.56 -5.17
C MET A 531 -2.34 15.02 -3.84
N TYR A 532 -2.00 14.39 -2.72
CA TYR A 532 -2.51 14.72 -1.38
C TYR A 532 -4.05 14.74 -1.28
N GLY A 533 -4.75 13.98 -2.11
CA GLY A 533 -6.22 13.95 -2.17
C GLY A 533 -6.88 15.22 -2.71
N ARG A 534 -6.12 16.17 -3.28
CA ARG A 534 -6.60 17.46 -3.78
C ARG A 534 -6.89 17.49 -5.29
N ALA A 535 -6.67 16.37 -5.98
CA ALA A 535 -6.97 16.30 -7.41
C ALA A 535 -8.48 16.38 -7.66
N SER A 536 -8.87 17.14 -8.68
CA SER A 536 -10.22 17.03 -9.24
C SER A 536 -10.39 15.64 -9.89
N PHE A 537 -11.65 15.19 -10.00
CA PHE A 537 -11.98 13.93 -10.66
C PHE A 537 -11.39 13.87 -12.09
N GLY A 538 -11.59 14.92 -12.89
CA GLY A 538 -11.09 14.96 -14.26
C GLY A 538 -9.57 14.92 -14.39
N LEU A 539 -8.82 15.46 -13.41
CA LEU A 539 -7.36 15.33 -13.38
C LEU A 539 -6.95 13.90 -13.03
N LEU A 540 -7.58 13.31 -12.02
CA LEU A 540 -7.31 11.94 -11.61
C LEU A 540 -7.59 10.95 -12.74
N GLN A 541 -8.72 11.10 -13.42
CA GLN A 541 -9.11 10.30 -14.57
C GLN A 541 -8.03 10.32 -15.67
N ARG A 542 -7.56 11.52 -16.07
CA ARG A 542 -6.50 11.64 -17.07
C ARG A 542 -5.20 10.99 -16.64
N LYS A 543 -4.81 11.20 -15.38
CA LYS A 543 -3.58 10.61 -14.83
C LYS A 543 -3.64 9.09 -14.73
N VAL A 544 -4.80 8.50 -14.58
CA VAL A 544 -4.96 7.04 -14.55
C VAL A 544 -5.01 6.45 -15.95
N ILE A 545 -5.83 7.03 -16.83
CA ILE A 545 -6.08 6.48 -18.17
C ILE A 545 -4.89 6.72 -19.11
N LEU A 546 -4.24 7.89 -19.04
CA LEU A 546 -3.16 8.27 -19.96
C LEU A 546 -1.77 7.85 -19.46
N SER A 547 -1.64 7.40 -18.22
CA SER A 547 -0.35 6.96 -17.69
C SER A 547 0.15 5.72 -18.40
N LYS A 548 1.44 5.74 -18.78
CA LYS A 548 2.12 4.64 -19.46
C LYS A 548 2.78 3.65 -18.49
N THR A 549 2.90 4.04 -17.22
CA THR A 549 3.49 3.20 -16.18
C THR A 549 2.47 2.22 -15.61
N GLY A 550 2.59 0.96 -15.94
CA GLY A 550 1.84 -0.17 -15.40
C GLY A 550 0.87 -0.77 -16.35
#